data_3ee77e7656c2b61b24321a507d0a972e
#
_entry.id   3ee77e7656c2b61b24321a507d0a972e
#
_cell.length_a   1.000
_cell.length_b   1.000
_cell.length_c   1.000
_cell.angle_alpha   90.00
_cell.angle_beta   90.00
_cell.angle_gamma   90.00
#
_symmetry.space_group_name_H-M   'P 1'
#
loop_
_entity.id
_entity.type
_entity.pdbx_description
1 polymer ?
#
loop_
_entity_poly.entity_id
_entity_poly.type
_entity_poly.pdbx_seq_one_letter_code
_entity_poly.pdbx_strand_id
1 'polypeptide(L)'
;MKKVLFVDCCIRREASRSKELAEYFIQKLEETGAYEIERLCLMDENLSYFSDGFFLQREALLAEGKFDHPRFRYAHRFAAADKIVIAAPFWGL
;
A
#
# COMPACT_ATOMS: atom_id res chain seq x y z
N MET A 1 8.58 17.46 -5.22
CA MET A 1 8.15 16.28 -6.00
C MET A 1 6.98 15.60 -5.29
N LYS A 2 5.92 15.30 -6.00
CA LYS A 2 4.77 14.60 -5.41
C LYS A 2 5.05 13.12 -5.27
N LYS A 3 4.54 12.50 -4.22
CA LYS A 3 4.75 11.10 -3.92
C LYS A 3 3.55 10.27 -4.35
N VAL A 4 3.81 9.20 -5.11
CA VAL A 4 2.81 8.21 -5.49
C VAL A 4 3.11 6.90 -4.75
N LEU A 5 2.14 6.39 -4.01
CA LEU A 5 2.23 5.07 -3.40
C LEU A 5 1.57 4.06 -4.34
N PHE A 6 2.35 3.13 -4.83
CA PHE A 6 1.86 2.03 -5.67
C PHE A 6 1.70 0.80 -4.80
N VAL A 7 0.45 0.38 -4.59
CA VAL A 7 0.12 -0.81 -3.80
C VAL A 7 -0.14 -1.98 -4.74
N ASP A 8 0.72 -2.98 -4.70
CA ASP A 8 0.63 -4.18 -5.51
C ASP A 8 -0.02 -5.30 -4.68
N CYS A 9 -1.26 -5.65 -5.02
CA CYS A 9 -2.02 -6.70 -4.35
C CYS A 9 -2.12 -7.98 -5.18
N CYS A 10 -1.31 -8.11 -6.22
CA CYS A 10 -1.45 -9.18 -7.21
C CYS A 10 -0.77 -10.47 -6.73
N ILE A 11 -1.57 -11.51 -6.50
CA ILE A 11 -1.07 -12.82 -6.06
C ILE A 11 -0.18 -13.46 -7.13
N ARG A 12 -0.54 -13.29 -8.40
CA ARG A 12 0.19 -13.90 -9.53
C ARG A 12 1.49 -13.18 -9.84
N ARG A 13 1.78 -12.11 -9.12
CA ARG A 13 3.00 -11.31 -9.29
C ARG A 13 3.20 -10.92 -10.76
N GLU A 14 4.32 -11.30 -11.38
CA GLU A 14 4.66 -10.91 -12.76
C GLU A 14 3.70 -11.46 -13.80
N ALA A 15 2.98 -12.54 -13.49
CA ALA A 15 1.98 -13.11 -14.39
C ALA A 15 0.64 -12.37 -14.36
N SER A 16 0.49 -11.38 -13.49
CA SER A 16 -0.76 -10.63 -13.35
C SER A 16 -0.89 -9.58 -14.47
N ARG A 17 -2.02 -9.61 -15.17
CA ARG A 17 -2.35 -8.58 -16.17
C ARG A 17 -2.65 -7.23 -15.53
N SER A 18 -3.28 -7.25 -14.36
CA SER A 18 -3.54 -6.02 -13.61
C SER A 18 -2.25 -5.34 -13.22
N LYS A 19 -1.25 -6.12 -12.79
CA LYS A 19 0.06 -5.59 -12.45
C LYS A 19 0.74 -5.00 -13.68
N GLU A 20 0.68 -5.70 -14.82
CA GLU A 20 1.29 -5.23 -16.06
C GLU A 20 0.73 -3.87 -16.49
N LEU A 21 -0.60 -3.73 -16.44
CA LEU A 21 -1.25 -2.46 -16.79
C LEU A 21 -0.88 -1.36 -15.81
N ALA A 22 -0.86 -1.67 -14.52
CA ALA A 22 -0.50 -0.71 -13.48
C ALA A 22 0.97 -0.27 -13.61
N GLU A 23 1.88 -1.20 -13.90
CA GLU A 23 3.30 -0.87 -14.11
C GLU A 23 3.48 0.07 -15.30
N TYR A 24 2.72 -0.14 -16.37
CA TYR A 24 2.74 0.77 -17.51
C TYR A 24 2.32 2.18 -17.10
N PHE A 25 1.26 2.29 -16.32
CA PHE A 25 0.78 3.58 -15.81
C PHE A 25 1.83 4.26 -14.92
N ILE A 26 2.45 3.49 -14.02
CA ILE A 26 3.51 3.99 -13.14
C ILE A 26 4.70 4.48 -13.95
N GLN A 27 5.09 3.74 -14.98
CA GLN A 27 6.18 4.14 -15.85
C GLN A 27 5.89 5.49 -16.52
N LYS A 28 4.66 5.71 -16.94
CA LYS A 28 4.26 6.98 -17.54
C LYS A 28 4.35 8.12 -16.54
N LEU A 29 3.98 7.89 -15.28
CA LEU A 29 4.13 8.90 -14.23
C LEU A 29 5.61 9.21 -13.97
N GLU A 30 6.47 8.20 -13.95
CA GLU A 30 7.90 8.40 -13.74
C GLU A 30 8.52 9.24 -14.86
N GLU A 31 8.09 9.01 -16.11
CA GLU A 31 8.59 9.73 -17.28
C GLU A 31 8.31 11.24 -17.20
N THR A 32 7.28 11.66 -16.46
CA THR A 32 6.99 13.09 -16.31
C THR A 32 8.01 13.82 -15.45
N GLY A 33 8.77 13.08 -14.62
CA GLY A 33 9.73 13.67 -13.69
C GLY A 33 9.13 14.41 -12.51
N ALA A 34 7.79 14.41 -12.39
CA ALA A 34 7.08 15.15 -11.35
C ALA A 34 6.72 14.29 -10.14
N TYR A 35 6.93 12.97 -10.19
CA TYR A 35 6.49 12.05 -9.16
C TYR A 35 7.62 11.15 -8.67
N GLU A 36 7.63 10.94 -7.37
CA GLU A 36 8.45 9.92 -6.71
C GLU A 36 7.55 8.71 -6.45
N ILE A 37 7.98 7.54 -6.88
CA ILE A 37 7.18 6.32 -6.76
C ILE A 37 7.69 5.48 -5.58
N GLU A 38 6.81 5.20 -4.63
CA GLU A 38 7.06 4.25 -3.55
C GLU A 38 6.24 3.00 -3.82
N ARG A 39 6.90 1.84 -3.84
CA ARG A 39 6.24 0.56 -4.13
C ARG A 39 5.98 -0.21 -2.86
N LEU A 40 4.78 -0.77 -2.75
CA LEU A 40 4.37 -1.62 -1.63
C LEU A 40 3.74 -2.89 -2.20
N CYS A 41 4.49 -4.00 -2.18
CA CYS A 41 4.00 -5.29 -2.61
C CYS A 41 3.46 -6.05 -1.40
N LEU A 42 2.13 -6.21 -1.33
CA LEU A 42 1.50 -6.84 -0.17
C LEU A 42 1.85 -8.32 -0.04
N MET A 43 2.20 -8.98 -1.15
CA MET A 43 2.63 -10.39 -1.09
C MET A 43 3.96 -10.56 -0.36
N ASP A 44 4.78 -9.52 -0.31
CA ASP A 44 6.07 -9.55 0.39
C ASP A 44 5.95 -9.09 1.84
N GLU A 45 4.78 -8.58 2.24
CA GLU A 45 4.56 -8.10 3.60
C GLU A 45 3.98 -9.19 4.48
N ASN A 46 4.40 -9.23 5.73
CA ASN A 46 3.91 -10.19 6.70
C ASN A 46 2.67 -9.63 7.40
N LEU A 47 1.54 -9.72 6.71
CA LEU A 47 0.26 -9.22 7.22
C LEU A 47 -0.46 -10.29 8.03
N SER A 48 -1.06 -9.88 9.15
CA SER A 48 -1.87 -10.76 9.99
C SER A 48 -3.34 -10.35 9.92
N TYR A 49 -4.21 -11.27 10.32
CA TYR A 49 -5.63 -10.99 10.37
C TYR A 49 -5.96 -9.92 11.43
N PHE A 50 -7.03 -9.19 11.16
CA PHE A 50 -7.60 -8.26 12.11
C PHE A 50 -8.34 -9.06 13.18
N SER A 51 -7.71 -9.24 14.33
CA SER A 51 -8.25 -9.99 15.47
C SER A 51 -8.72 -9.05 16.58
N ASP A 52 -9.44 -9.62 17.57
CA ASP A 52 -9.85 -8.84 18.74
C ASP A 52 -8.65 -8.25 19.47
N GLY A 53 -7.57 -9.03 19.61
CA GLY A 53 -6.35 -8.54 20.25
C GLY A 53 -5.71 -7.41 19.46
N PHE A 54 -5.70 -7.51 18.14
CA PHE A 54 -5.22 -6.44 17.28
C PHE A 54 -6.05 -5.16 17.46
N PHE A 55 -7.37 -5.30 17.48
CA PHE A 55 -8.29 -4.17 17.66
C PHE A 55 -8.05 -3.48 19.02
N LEU A 56 -7.97 -4.25 20.10
CA LEU A 56 -7.75 -3.71 21.43
C LEU A 56 -6.42 -2.97 21.54
N GLN A 57 -5.37 -3.54 20.96
CA GLN A 57 -4.06 -2.88 20.94
C GLN A 57 -4.11 -1.56 20.18
N ARG A 58 -4.78 -1.56 19.02
CA ARG A 58 -4.94 -0.37 18.19
C ARG A 58 -5.66 0.74 18.98
N GLU A 59 -6.75 0.38 19.66
CA GLU A 59 -7.53 1.35 20.44
C GLU A 59 -6.70 1.92 21.59
N ALA A 60 -5.93 1.07 22.28
CA ALA A 60 -5.06 1.53 23.35
C ALA A 60 -3.98 2.50 22.85
N LEU A 61 -3.37 2.21 21.73
CA LEU A 61 -2.34 3.08 21.14
C LEU A 61 -2.93 4.43 20.72
N LEU A 62 -4.13 4.43 20.14
CA LEU A 62 -4.80 5.66 19.76
C LEU A 62 -5.15 6.51 20.98
N ALA A 63 -5.64 5.87 22.05
CA ALA A 63 -6.00 6.56 23.30
C ALA A 63 -4.78 7.20 23.96
N GLU A 64 -3.61 6.57 23.83
CA GLU A 64 -2.36 7.08 24.40
C GLU A 64 -1.62 8.06 23.48
N GLY A 65 -2.12 8.26 22.26
CA GLY A 65 -1.50 9.14 21.29
C GLY A 65 -0.20 8.63 20.70
N LYS A 66 0.03 7.32 20.74
CA LYS A 66 1.27 6.69 20.21
C LYS A 66 1.17 6.40 18.72
N PHE A 67 1.04 7.44 17.92
CA PHE A 67 0.83 7.32 16.48
C PHE A 67 2.08 6.88 15.71
N ASP A 68 3.25 6.95 16.32
CA ASP A 68 4.51 6.52 15.74
C ASP A 68 4.80 5.03 15.93
N HIS A 69 3.90 4.30 16.60
CA HIS A 69 4.05 2.87 16.80
C HIS A 69 4.07 2.12 15.46
N PRO A 70 4.91 1.05 15.32
CA PRO A 70 5.03 0.30 14.07
C PRO A 70 3.72 -0.26 13.51
N ARG A 71 2.69 -0.41 14.33
CA ARG A 71 1.37 -0.86 13.85
C ARG A 71 0.72 0.12 12.88
N PHE A 72 1.12 1.38 12.91
CA PHE A 72 0.58 2.41 12.05
C PHE A 72 1.46 2.70 10.82
N ARG A 73 2.46 1.85 10.54
CA ARG A 73 3.42 2.10 9.46
C ARG A 73 2.75 2.22 8.09
N TYR A 74 1.75 1.38 7.81
CA TYR A 74 1.03 1.46 6.54
C TYR A 74 0.16 2.71 6.47
N ALA A 75 -0.50 3.06 7.56
CA ALA A 75 -1.30 4.27 7.62
C ALA A 75 -0.44 5.51 7.35
N HIS A 76 0.77 5.56 7.89
CA HIS A 76 1.70 6.67 7.64
C HIS A 76 2.13 6.73 6.18
N ARG A 77 2.38 5.59 5.56
CA ARG A 77 2.75 5.54 4.15
C ARG A 77 1.62 6.03 3.25
N PHE A 78 0.39 5.64 3.55
CA PHE A 78 -0.78 6.11 2.83
C PHE A 78 -1.00 7.62 3.02
N ALA A 79 -0.87 8.09 4.26
CA ALA A 79 -1.06 9.50 4.57
C ALA A 79 0.02 10.39 3.94
N ALA A 80 1.23 9.88 3.76
CA ALA A 80 2.32 10.64 3.16
C ALA A 80 2.24 10.73 1.63
N ALA A 81 1.39 9.91 1.00
CA ALA A 81 1.27 9.88 -0.45
C ALA A 81 0.34 10.98 -0.95
N ASP A 82 0.69 11.63 -2.04
CA ASP A 82 -0.17 12.57 -2.74
C ASP A 82 -1.18 11.85 -3.61
N LYS A 83 -0.78 10.69 -4.16
CA LYS A 83 -1.64 9.82 -4.96
C LYS A 83 -1.40 8.37 -4.59
N ILE A 84 -2.45 7.56 -4.67
CA ILE A 84 -2.38 6.14 -4.39
C ILE A 84 -2.87 5.38 -5.61
N VAL A 85 -2.06 4.43 -6.09
CA VAL A 85 -2.41 3.56 -7.20
C VAL A 85 -2.43 2.12 -6.67
N ILE A 86 -3.55 1.44 -6.82
CA ILE A 86 -3.72 0.08 -6.32
C ILE A 86 -3.93 -0.87 -7.50
N ALA A 87 -3.05 -1.86 -7.63
CA ALA A 87 -3.21 -2.96 -8.58
C ALA A 87 -3.75 -4.17 -7.81
N ALA A 88 -4.98 -4.55 -8.09
CA ALA A 88 -5.64 -5.64 -7.39
C ALA A 88 -6.24 -6.63 -8.39
N PRO A 89 -6.16 -7.95 -8.12
CA PRO A 89 -6.83 -8.94 -8.95
C PRO A 89 -8.34 -8.86 -8.78
N PHE A 90 -9.06 -9.27 -9.81
CA PHE A 90 -10.52 -9.34 -9.74
C PHE A 90 -10.92 -10.77 -9.35
N TRP A 91 -11.51 -10.90 -8.17
CA TRP A 91 -11.90 -12.19 -7.60
C TRP A 91 -13.38 -12.48 -7.89
N GLY A 92 -13.72 -13.75 -7.98
CA GLY A 92 -15.12 -14.17 -8.01
C GLY A 92 -15.78 -14.21 -9.38
N LEU A 93 -15.01 -14.16 -10.42
CA LEU A 93 -15.52 -14.38 -11.77
C LEU A 93 -15.51 -15.84 -12.17
#